data_2b70f94c3f6c206b8b019e0ba664281f
#
_entry.id   2b70f94c3f6c206b8b019e0ba664281f
#
_cell.length_a   1.000
_cell.length_b   1.000
_cell.length_c   1.000
_cell.angle_alpha   90.00
_cell.angle_beta   90.00
_cell.angle_gamma   90.00
#
_symmetry.space_group_name_H-M   'P 1'
#
loop_
_entity.id
_entity.type
_entity.pdbx_description
1 polymer ?
#
loop_
_entity_poly.entity_id
_entity_poly.type
_entity_poly.pdbx_seq_one_letter_code
_entity_poly.pdbx_strand_id
1 'polypeptide(L)'
;DDGLIIPPKIAPIQVVIVPIFNDDQERVQTFEFAEKISNSLNEKMDKLQIKIDTRDNLRPSDKFFHWIQQGVPVRVEVGPRDVKKQSAMVVRRDVREKSAVPLENISEHIVELLERIQDNLFQRALDYRQTNTRTATSYEEFKEIIADEGGFIFAHWDGSKEIEAKIKQETKATIRCLPLENRSET
;
A
#
# COMPACT_ATOMS: atom_id res chain seq x y z
N ASP A 1 5.22 -8.76 12.91
CA ASP A 1 4.20 -8.52 11.89
C ASP A 1 4.16 -7.04 11.55
N ASP A 2 4.46 -6.71 10.29
CA ASP A 2 4.65 -5.31 9.86
C ASP A 2 3.32 -4.57 9.59
N GLY A 3 2.19 -5.20 9.81
CA GLY A 3 0.87 -4.66 9.50
C GLY A 3 0.59 -4.58 7.99
N LEU A 4 -0.53 -3.98 7.61
CA LEU A 4 -0.96 -3.87 6.22
C LEU A 4 -0.22 -2.76 5.46
N ILE A 5 -0.18 -2.90 4.15
CA ILE A 5 0.18 -1.84 3.19
C ILE A 5 -0.95 -1.81 2.16
N ILE A 6 -1.82 -0.81 2.23
CA ILE A 6 -3.01 -0.73 1.38
C ILE A 6 -2.75 0.31 0.27
N PRO A 7 -2.98 -0.05 -1.01
CA PRO A 7 -2.91 0.93 -2.10
C PRO A 7 -3.89 2.09 -1.90
N PRO A 8 -3.49 3.34 -2.12
CA PRO A 8 -4.33 4.52 -1.87
C PRO A 8 -5.73 4.47 -2.51
N LYS A 9 -5.86 3.93 -3.73
CA LYS A 9 -7.15 3.87 -4.44
C LYS A 9 -8.22 3.00 -3.77
N ILE A 10 -7.82 2.09 -2.87
CA ILE A 10 -8.74 1.18 -2.17
C ILE A 10 -8.67 1.34 -0.64
N ALA A 11 -7.85 2.26 -0.15
CA ALA A 11 -7.71 2.51 1.28
C ALA A 11 -8.97 3.18 1.85
N PRO A 12 -9.61 2.62 2.91
CA PRO A 12 -10.74 3.24 3.58
C PRO A 12 -10.41 4.58 4.22
N ILE A 13 -9.14 4.74 4.64
CA ILE A 13 -8.54 5.99 5.11
C ILE A 13 -7.23 6.16 4.36
N GLN A 14 -7.11 7.22 3.59
CA GLN A 14 -5.92 7.48 2.77
C GLN A 14 -4.88 8.29 3.52
N VAL A 15 -5.34 9.21 4.38
CA VAL A 15 -4.49 10.06 5.19
C VAL A 15 -4.98 10.06 6.63
N VAL A 16 -4.08 9.81 7.58
CA VAL A 16 -4.36 10.03 8.99
C VAL A 16 -3.47 11.14 9.53
N ILE A 17 -4.07 12.10 10.23
CA ILE A 17 -3.35 13.15 10.92
C ILE A 17 -3.33 12.83 12.41
N VAL A 18 -2.14 12.77 13.00
CA VAL A 18 -1.94 12.40 14.40
C VAL A 18 -1.38 13.59 15.19
N PRO A 19 -2.23 14.33 15.91
CA PRO A 19 -1.77 15.35 16.86
C PRO A 19 -0.99 14.72 18.02
N ILE A 20 0.13 15.36 18.41
CA ILE A 20 1.02 14.97 19.50
C ILE A 20 1.14 16.16 20.44
N PHE A 21 0.83 15.98 21.72
CA PHE A 21 0.81 17.04 22.71
C PHE A 21 1.13 16.47 24.10
N ASN A 22 1.57 17.33 25.01
CA ASN A 22 1.89 16.97 26.40
C ASN A 22 0.94 17.65 27.40
N ASP A 23 0.30 18.75 27.01
CA ASP A 23 -0.62 19.54 27.85
C ASP A 23 -1.83 20.02 27.02
N ASP A 24 -2.81 20.62 27.69
CA ASP A 24 -4.05 21.08 27.09
C ASP A 24 -3.83 22.25 26.09
N GLN A 25 -2.84 23.10 26.34
CA GLN A 25 -2.53 24.22 25.42
C GLN A 25 -1.94 23.69 24.12
N GLU A 26 -0.98 22.79 24.20
CA GLU A 26 -0.41 22.12 23.03
C GLU A 26 -1.47 21.30 22.28
N ARG A 27 -2.39 20.66 23.03
CA ARG A 27 -3.51 19.93 22.46
C ARG A 27 -4.34 20.81 21.54
N VAL A 28 -4.83 21.96 22.04
CA VAL A 28 -5.62 22.90 21.24
C VAL A 28 -4.87 23.32 19.96
N GLN A 29 -3.60 23.72 20.12
CA GLN A 29 -2.79 24.21 19.00
C GLN A 29 -2.54 23.11 17.93
N THR A 30 -2.24 21.89 18.36
CA THR A 30 -1.97 20.78 17.43
C THR A 30 -3.24 20.32 16.71
N PHE A 31 -4.39 20.32 17.38
CA PHE A 31 -5.69 20.02 16.75
C PHE A 31 -6.11 21.09 15.75
N GLU A 32 -6.01 22.37 16.08
CA GLU A 32 -6.29 23.46 15.14
C GLU A 32 -5.39 23.38 13.90
N PHE A 33 -4.12 23.01 14.10
CA PHE A 33 -3.19 22.83 12.99
C PHE A 33 -3.53 21.60 12.13
N ALA A 34 -3.94 20.50 12.76
CA ALA A 34 -4.41 19.30 12.06
C ALA A 34 -5.69 19.58 11.24
N GLU A 35 -6.61 20.38 11.77
CA GLU A 35 -7.80 20.81 11.03
C GLU A 35 -7.45 21.68 9.82
N LYS A 36 -6.49 22.61 9.94
CA LYS A 36 -6.00 23.40 8.80
C LYS A 36 -5.46 22.50 7.69
N ILE A 37 -4.66 21.50 8.04
CA ILE A 37 -4.14 20.53 7.06
C ILE A 37 -5.28 19.74 6.43
N SER A 38 -6.24 19.25 7.21
CA SER A 38 -7.38 18.49 6.72
C SER A 38 -8.23 19.31 5.75
N ASN A 39 -8.51 20.57 6.09
CA ASN A 39 -9.30 21.47 5.24
C ASN A 39 -8.58 21.76 3.92
N SER A 40 -7.28 22.07 3.96
CA SER A 40 -6.46 22.30 2.76
C SER A 40 -6.41 21.07 1.84
N LEU A 41 -6.38 19.87 2.41
CA LEU A 41 -6.45 18.63 1.63
C LEU A 41 -7.83 18.41 0.98
N ASN A 42 -8.91 18.67 1.70
CA ASN A 42 -10.27 18.55 1.18
C ASN A 42 -10.57 19.56 0.06
N GLU A 43 -9.99 20.76 0.14
CA GLU A 43 -10.07 21.78 -0.93
C GLU A 43 -9.32 21.35 -2.20
N LYS A 44 -8.18 20.65 -2.03
CA LYS A 44 -7.32 20.24 -3.14
C LYS A 44 -7.81 18.97 -3.84
N MET A 45 -8.38 18.02 -3.08
CA MET A 45 -8.83 16.73 -3.60
C MET A 45 -10.19 16.34 -3.02
N ASP A 46 -11.22 16.42 -3.85
CA ASP A 46 -12.57 15.99 -3.49
C ASP A 46 -12.58 14.47 -3.16
N LYS A 47 -13.34 14.11 -2.12
CA LYS A 47 -13.52 12.71 -1.64
C LYS A 47 -12.29 12.03 -1.03
N LEU A 48 -11.22 12.77 -0.70
CA LEU A 48 -10.11 12.21 0.03
C LEU A 48 -10.55 11.75 1.43
N GLN A 49 -10.27 10.50 1.78
CA GLN A 49 -10.62 9.93 3.08
C GLN A 49 -9.56 10.29 4.11
N ILE A 50 -9.82 11.36 4.85
CA ILE A 50 -8.92 11.88 5.88
C ILE A 50 -9.50 11.59 7.26
N LYS A 51 -8.63 11.21 8.21
CA LYS A 51 -8.99 11.06 9.62
C LYS A 51 -8.02 11.79 10.52
N ILE A 52 -8.53 12.58 11.45
CA ILE A 52 -7.73 13.11 12.57
C ILE A 52 -7.87 12.14 13.74
N ASP A 53 -6.75 11.71 14.32
CA ASP A 53 -6.74 10.82 15.48
C ASP A 53 -7.01 11.61 16.77
N THR A 54 -8.25 11.58 17.20
CA THR A 54 -8.73 12.32 18.39
C THR A 54 -8.53 11.58 19.73
N ARG A 55 -7.96 10.37 19.71
CA ARG A 55 -7.76 9.59 20.94
C ARG A 55 -6.67 10.24 21.80
N ASP A 56 -7.02 10.77 22.95
CA ASP A 56 -6.11 11.46 23.87
C ASP A 56 -5.53 10.58 24.99
N ASN A 57 -6.12 9.40 25.18
CA ASN A 57 -5.71 8.41 26.17
C ASN A 57 -4.58 7.45 25.70
N LEU A 58 -4.08 7.62 24.47
CA LEU A 58 -3.05 6.78 23.89
C LEU A 58 -1.73 7.55 23.69
N ARG A 59 -0.61 6.86 23.92
CA ARG A 59 0.70 7.39 23.58
C ARG A 59 0.86 7.54 22.06
N PRO A 60 1.67 8.49 21.59
CA PRO A 60 1.90 8.66 20.14
C PRO A 60 2.36 7.37 19.43
N SER A 61 3.24 6.57 20.08
CA SER A 61 3.70 5.27 19.58
C SER A 61 2.56 4.30 19.32
N ASP A 62 1.57 4.24 20.23
CA ASP A 62 0.44 3.31 20.12
C ASP A 62 -0.52 3.73 19.01
N LYS A 63 -0.72 5.06 18.86
CA LYS A 63 -1.45 5.62 17.70
C LYS A 63 -0.75 5.25 16.37
N PHE A 64 0.58 5.44 16.30
CA PHE A 64 1.36 5.12 15.10
C PHE A 64 1.27 3.64 14.76
N PHE A 65 1.44 2.76 15.73
CA PHE A 65 1.36 1.32 15.54
C PHE A 65 -0.03 0.90 15.07
N HIS A 66 -1.09 1.44 15.65
CA HIS A 66 -2.46 1.20 15.22
C HIS A 66 -2.65 1.53 13.73
N TRP A 67 -2.20 2.70 13.27
CA TRP A 67 -2.37 3.12 11.87
C TRP A 67 -1.47 2.36 10.91
N ILE A 68 -0.31 1.89 11.37
CA ILE A 68 0.54 0.95 10.63
C ILE A 68 -0.19 -0.38 10.41
N GLN A 69 -0.82 -0.93 11.45
CA GLN A 69 -1.61 -2.16 11.34
C GLN A 69 -2.81 -2.01 10.40
N GLN A 70 -3.46 -0.86 10.42
CA GLN A 70 -4.57 -0.53 9.51
C GLN A 70 -4.11 -0.29 8.06
N GLY A 71 -2.82 -0.15 7.81
CA GLY A 71 -2.26 0.02 6.47
C GLY A 71 -2.52 1.36 5.81
N VAL A 72 -2.77 2.42 6.61
CA VAL A 72 -3.03 3.76 6.09
C VAL A 72 -1.85 4.26 5.26
N PRO A 73 -2.06 4.67 3.99
CA PRO A 73 -0.97 5.04 3.08
C PRO A 73 -0.09 6.18 3.55
N VAL A 74 -0.71 7.24 4.10
CA VAL A 74 0.00 8.44 4.57
C VAL A 74 -0.39 8.76 6.00
N ARG A 75 0.60 8.93 6.87
CA ARG A 75 0.43 9.47 8.22
C ARG A 75 1.10 10.83 8.32
N VAL A 76 0.38 11.82 8.84
CA VAL A 76 0.87 13.16 9.13
C VAL A 76 0.99 13.31 10.65
N GLU A 77 2.19 13.56 11.15
CA GLU A 77 2.47 13.76 12.55
C GLU A 77 2.58 15.27 12.81
N VAL A 78 1.85 15.77 13.81
CA VAL A 78 1.79 17.20 14.15
C VAL A 78 2.08 17.36 15.63
N GLY A 79 3.25 17.89 15.98
CA GLY A 79 3.65 18.25 17.32
C GLY A 79 3.78 19.76 17.54
N PRO A 80 4.03 20.23 18.78
CA PRO A 80 4.18 21.66 19.09
C PRO A 80 5.32 22.34 18.33
N ARG A 81 6.39 21.58 18.03
CA ARG A 81 7.51 22.10 17.21
C ARG A 81 7.13 22.32 15.77
N ASP A 82 6.26 21.44 15.26
CA ASP A 82 5.77 21.51 13.88
C ASP A 82 4.83 22.69 13.71
N VAL A 83 3.93 22.92 14.65
CA VAL A 83 3.07 24.10 14.71
C VAL A 83 3.89 25.40 14.67
N LYS A 84 4.95 25.50 15.51
CA LYS A 84 5.85 26.67 15.57
C LYS A 84 6.58 26.90 14.24
N LYS A 85 6.95 25.83 13.55
CA LYS A 85 7.67 25.89 12.26
C LYS A 85 6.73 25.98 11.06
N GLN A 86 5.42 25.95 11.27
CA GLN A 86 4.43 25.88 10.19
C GLN A 86 4.72 24.73 9.21
N SER A 87 5.03 23.55 9.75
CA SER A 87 5.34 22.32 8.98
C SER A 87 4.72 21.11 9.66
N ALA A 88 4.67 19.97 9.00
CA ALA A 88 4.30 18.69 9.60
C ALA A 88 5.22 17.57 9.08
N MET A 89 5.34 16.50 9.87
CA MET A 89 6.07 15.32 9.46
C MET A 89 5.16 14.39 8.68
N VAL A 90 5.41 14.21 7.40
CA VAL A 90 4.69 13.30 6.51
C VAL A 90 5.42 11.97 6.42
N VAL A 91 4.72 10.88 6.67
CA VAL A 91 5.28 9.52 6.68
C VAL A 91 4.52 8.66 5.69
N ARG A 92 5.23 8.09 4.73
CA ARG A 92 4.64 7.15 3.78
C ARG A 92 4.76 5.69 4.27
N ARG A 93 3.70 4.92 4.04
CA ARG A 93 3.60 3.56 4.58
C ARG A 93 4.42 2.53 3.81
N ASP A 94 4.50 2.65 2.49
CA ASP A 94 5.08 1.63 1.59
C ASP A 94 6.60 1.46 1.72
N VAL A 95 7.34 2.56 1.98
CA VAL A 95 8.81 2.58 2.14
C VAL A 95 9.27 3.13 3.49
N ARG A 96 8.34 3.56 4.37
CA ARG A 96 8.61 4.11 5.71
C ARG A 96 9.47 5.37 5.71
N GLU A 97 9.51 6.08 4.60
CA GLU A 97 10.19 7.36 4.49
C GLU A 97 9.42 8.45 5.24
N LYS A 98 10.19 9.38 5.86
CA LYS A 98 9.65 10.54 6.57
C LYS A 98 10.21 11.83 5.98
N SER A 99 9.35 12.82 5.79
CA SER A 99 9.74 14.14 5.32
C SER A 99 9.02 15.25 6.10
N ALA A 100 9.75 16.31 6.46
CA ALA A 100 9.15 17.51 7.02
C ALA A 100 8.67 18.38 5.87
N VAL A 101 7.37 18.71 5.84
CA VAL A 101 6.72 19.44 4.75
C VAL A 101 6.11 20.73 5.30
N PRO A 102 6.42 21.93 4.71
CA PRO A 102 5.79 23.17 5.08
C PRO A 102 4.26 23.12 4.87
N LEU A 103 3.50 23.82 5.72
CA LEU A 103 2.04 23.85 5.66
C LEU A 103 1.52 24.32 4.30
N GLU A 104 2.17 25.30 3.71
CA GLU A 104 1.81 25.87 2.40
C GLU A 104 1.86 24.84 1.24
N ASN A 105 2.72 23.84 1.34
CA ASN A 105 2.94 22.83 0.29
C ASN A 105 2.35 21.46 0.66
N ILE A 106 1.78 21.29 1.86
CA ILE A 106 1.46 19.98 2.41
C ILE A 106 0.35 19.26 1.63
N SER A 107 -0.66 19.99 1.18
CA SER A 107 -1.78 19.40 0.43
C SER A 107 -1.32 18.91 -0.95
N GLU A 108 -0.54 19.69 -1.66
CA GLU A 108 0.01 19.30 -2.95
C GLU A 108 0.96 18.12 -2.83
N HIS A 109 1.89 18.20 -1.86
CA HIS A 109 2.82 17.11 -1.57
C HIS A 109 2.11 15.79 -1.23
N ILE A 110 1.04 15.82 -0.42
CA ILE A 110 0.32 14.59 -0.03
C ILE A 110 -0.45 14.00 -1.23
N VAL A 111 -1.09 14.83 -2.07
CA VAL A 111 -1.79 14.36 -3.28
C VAL A 111 -0.81 13.65 -4.21
N GLU A 112 0.32 14.27 -4.54
CA GLU A 112 1.38 13.64 -5.35
C GLU A 112 1.96 12.39 -4.69
N LEU A 113 2.09 12.41 -3.36
CA LEU A 113 2.62 11.26 -2.60
C LEU A 113 1.69 10.05 -2.69
N LEU A 114 0.37 10.25 -2.63
CA LEU A 114 -0.61 9.17 -2.78
C LEU A 114 -0.53 8.53 -4.17
N GLU A 115 -0.35 9.32 -5.23
CA GLU A 115 -0.13 8.79 -6.58
C GLU A 115 1.17 7.99 -6.65
N ARG A 116 2.28 8.53 -6.14
CA ARG A 116 3.57 7.82 -6.10
C ARG A 116 3.52 6.52 -5.28
N ILE A 117 2.77 6.48 -4.18
CA ILE A 117 2.56 5.24 -3.40
C ILE A 117 1.80 4.22 -4.24
N GLN A 118 0.73 4.64 -4.92
CA GLN A 118 -0.06 3.77 -5.79
C GLN A 118 0.79 3.14 -6.89
N ASP A 119 1.57 3.95 -7.58
CA ASP A 119 2.44 3.51 -8.67
C ASP A 119 3.57 2.61 -8.17
N ASN A 120 4.20 2.95 -7.04
CA ASN A 120 5.23 2.11 -6.43
C ASN A 120 4.71 0.72 -6.06
N LEU A 121 3.53 0.63 -5.46
CA LEU A 121 2.93 -0.65 -5.10
C LEU A 121 2.55 -1.47 -6.34
N PHE A 122 2.03 -0.81 -7.38
CA PHE A 122 1.72 -1.45 -8.65
C PHE A 122 2.99 -1.98 -9.32
N GLN A 123 4.04 -1.15 -9.42
CA GLN A 123 5.30 -1.53 -10.04
C GLN A 123 5.97 -2.71 -9.31
N ARG A 124 6.01 -2.68 -7.98
CA ARG A 124 6.53 -3.80 -7.18
C ARG A 124 5.78 -5.11 -7.44
N ALA A 125 4.45 -5.06 -7.58
CA ALA A 125 3.65 -6.24 -7.89
C ALA A 125 3.89 -6.73 -9.32
N LEU A 126 4.06 -5.81 -10.27
CA LEU A 126 4.39 -6.11 -11.67
C LEU A 126 5.76 -6.77 -11.79
N ASP A 127 6.78 -6.18 -11.15
CA ASP A 127 8.14 -6.69 -11.15
C ASP A 127 8.20 -8.09 -10.51
N TYR A 128 7.50 -8.27 -9.38
CA TYR A 128 7.40 -9.58 -8.73
C TYR A 128 6.77 -10.63 -9.68
N ARG A 129 5.66 -10.27 -10.35
CA ARG A 129 5.02 -11.16 -11.32
C ARG A 129 5.97 -11.51 -12.47
N GLN A 130 6.63 -10.51 -13.07
CA GLN A 130 7.54 -10.73 -14.20
C GLN A 130 8.73 -11.62 -13.81
N THR A 131 9.38 -11.33 -12.68
CA THR A 131 10.53 -12.09 -12.19
C THR A 131 10.16 -13.54 -11.85
N ASN A 132 8.92 -13.78 -11.40
CA ASN A 132 8.43 -15.11 -11.04
C ASN A 132 7.58 -15.78 -12.13
N THR A 133 7.63 -15.30 -13.38
CA THR A 133 6.92 -15.88 -14.52
C THR A 133 7.91 -16.52 -15.49
N ARG A 134 7.66 -17.76 -15.88
CA ARG A 134 8.47 -18.56 -16.79
C ARG A 134 7.59 -19.21 -17.84
N THR A 135 8.20 -19.78 -18.87
CA THR A 135 7.50 -20.55 -19.91
C THR A 135 8.09 -21.95 -19.93
N ALA A 136 7.23 -22.96 -20.03
CA ALA A 136 7.63 -24.35 -20.24
C ALA A 136 7.04 -24.86 -21.56
N THR A 137 7.87 -25.52 -22.36
CA THR A 137 7.50 -26.10 -23.66
C THR A 137 7.25 -27.60 -23.59
N SER A 138 7.69 -28.26 -22.51
CA SER A 138 7.45 -29.67 -22.25
C SER A 138 6.99 -29.91 -20.80
N TYR A 139 6.41 -31.07 -20.54
CA TYR A 139 5.97 -31.45 -19.20
C TYR A 139 7.14 -31.71 -18.27
N GLU A 140 8.24 -32.19 -18.76
CA GLU A 140 9.49 -32.42 -18.02
C GLU A 140 10.05 -31.08 -17.55
N GLU A 141 10.23 -30.12 -18.45
CA GLU A 141 10.65 -28.74 -18.14
C GLU A 141 9.72 -28.07 -17.12
N PHE A 142 8.40 -28.25 -17.28
CA PHE A 142 7.43 -27.75 -16.30
C PHE A 142 7.67 -28.31 -14.89
N LYS A 143 7.93 -29.62 -14.77
CA LYS A 143 8.21 -30.26 -13.48
C LYS A 143 9.50 -29.77 -12.86
N GLU A 144 10.54 -29.59 -13.65
CA GLU A 144 11.82 -29.05 -13.19
C GLU A 144 11.68 -27.64 -12.65
N ILE A 145 11.01 -26.73 -13.37
CA ILE A 145 10.77 -25.36 -12.92
C ILE A 145 9.96 -25.34 -11.62
N ILE A 146 8.90 -26.16 -11.51
CA ILE A 146 8.08 -26.21 -10.28
C ILE A 146 8.90 -26.74 -9.09
N ALA A 147 9.77 -27.72 -9.31
CA ALA A 147 10.57 -28.31 -8.24
C ALA A 147 11.69 -27.40 -7.73
N ASP A 148 12.24 -26.55 -8.59
CA ASP A 148 13.37 -25.67 -8.28
C ASP A 148 12.87 -24.27 -7.85
N GLU A 149 12.47 -23.45 -8.82
CA GLU A 149 12.14 -22.03 -8.58
C GLU A 149 10.65 -21.78 -8.30
N GLY A 150 9.78 -22.62 -8.82
CA GLY A 150 8.33 -22.44 -8.74
C GLY A 150 7.82 -21.21 -9.50
N GLY A 151 6.79 -20.52 -8.94
CA GLY A 151 6.23 -19.29 -9.50
C GLY A 151 5.04 -19.51 -10.42
N PHE A 152 4.89 -18.63 -11.43
CA PHE A 152 3.87 -18.72 -12.48
C PHE A 152 4.51 -19.30 -13.74
N ILE A 153 3.86 -20.29 -14.35
CA ILE A 153 4.38 -20.92 -15.56
C ILE A 153 3.34 -20.85 -16.67
N PHE A 154 3.72 -20.30 -17.79
CA PHE A 154 2.98 -20.45 -19.05
C PHE A 154 3.34 -21.81 -19.67
N ALA A 155 2.35 -22.65 -19.86
CA ALA A 155 2.52 -23.96 -20.48
C ALA A 155 1.28 -24.34 -21.32
N HIS A 156 1.45 -25.19 -22.31
CA HIS A 156 0.32 -25.71 -23.09
C HIS A 156 -0.48 -26.70 -22.24
N TRP A 157 -1.80 -26.69 -22.41
CA TRP A 157 -2.73 -27.59 -21.77
C TRP A 157 -3.80 -28.00 -22.78
N ASP A 158 -4.18 -29.28 -22.80
CA ASP A 158 -5.16 -29.85 -23.74
C ASP A 158 -6.63 -29.62 -23.34
N GLY A 159 -6.86 -28.94 -22.21
CA GLY A 159 -8.21 -28.66 -21.69
C GLY A 159 -8.85 -29.83 -20.93
N SER A 160 -8.16 -30.97 -20.77
CA SER A 160 -8.74 -32.15 -20.11
C SER A 160 -8.63 -32.08 -18.58
N LYS A 161 -9.67 -32.56 -17.88
CA LYS A 161 -9.68 -32.66 -16.41
C LYS A 161 -8.72 -33.72 -15.90
N GLU A 162 -8.49 -34.75 -16.68
CA GLU A 162 -7.57 -35.85 -16.37
C GLU A 162 -6.13 -35.35 -16.27
N ILE A 163 -5.70 -34.52 -17.24
CA ILE A 163 -4.35 -33.92 -17.23
C ILE A 163 -4.23 -32.90 -16.09
N GLU A 164 -5.24 -32.07 -15.84
CA GLU A 164 -5.23 -31.15 -14.70
C GLU A 164 -5.06 -31.89 -13.36
N ALA A 165 -5.81 -32.99 -13.16
CA ALA A 165 -5.71 -33.81 -11.97
C ALA A 165 -4.32 -34.46 -11.81
N LYS A 166 -3.72 -34.93 -12.92
CA LYS A 166 -2.36 -35.50 -12.96
C LYS A 166 -1.32 -34.44 -12.58
N ILE A 167 -1.36 -33.26 -13.19
CA ILE A 167 -0.47 -32.13 -12.88
C ILE A 167 -0.52 -31.82 -11.37
N LYS A 168 -1.74 -31.65 -10.82
CA LYS A 168 -1.94 -31.37 -9.40
C LYS A 168 -1.41 -32.47 -8.49
N GLN A 169 -1.59 -33.73 -8.87
CA GLN A 169 -1.11 -34.88 -8.08
C GLN A 169 0.43 -34.92 -8.06
N GLU A 170 1.07 -34.77 -9.22
CA GLU A 170 2.53 -34.93 -9.36
C GLU A 170 3.31 -33.72 -8.87
N THR A 171 2.80 -32.48 -9.08
CA THR A 171 3.57 -31.25 -8.86
C THR A 171 2.99 -30.30 -7.80
N LYS A 172 1.76 -30.55 -7.34
CA LYS A 172 0.96 -29.64 -6.50
C LYS A 172 0.60 -28.29 -7.19
N ALA A 173 1.01 -28.08 -8.43
CA ALA A 173 0.63 -26.93 -9.21
C ALA A 173 -0.88 -26.98 -9.55
N THR A 174 -1.48 -25.80 -9.79
CA THR A 174 -2.87 -25.68 -10.20
C THR A 174 -2.99 -24.71 -11.36
N ILE A 175 -3.84 -25.03 -12.34
CA ILE A 175 -4.17 -24.10 -13.41
C ILE A 175 -4.91 -22.89 -12.82
N ARG A 176 -4.46 -21.67 -13.12
CA ARG A 176 -5.02 -20.42 -12.56
C ARG A 176 -5.91 -19.70 -13.55
N CYS A 177 -5.48 -19.61 -14.79
CA CYS A 177 -6.22 -18.93 -15.85
C CYS A 177 -5.77 -19.39 -17.23
N LEU A 178 -6.62 -19.16 -18.23
CA LEU A 178 -6.29 -19.23 -19.64
C LEU A 178 -6.21 -17.78 -20.16
N PRO A 179 -5.05 -17.33 -20.67
CA PRO A 179 -4.92 -15.98 -21.22
C PRO A 179 -5.90 -15.76 -22.38
N LEU A 180 -6.58 -14.61 -22.39
CA LEU A 180 -7.58 -14.30 -23.42
C LEU A 180 -6.94 -14.13 -24.82
N GLU A 181 -5.70 -13.67 -24.85
CA GLU A 181 -4.95 -13.39 -26.09
C GLU A 181 -4.55 -14.66 -26.86
N ASN A 182 -4.51 -15.82 -26.19
CA ASN A 182 -4.07 -17.09 -26.79
C ASN A 182 -5.25 -18.02 -27.18
N ARG A 183 -6.47 -17.51 -27.29
CA ARG A 183 -7.66 -18.31 -27.66
C ARG A 183 -7.74 -18.69 -29.16
N SER A 184 -6.80 -18.27 -29.98
CA SER A 184 -6.84 -18.45 -31.44
C SER A 184 -6.06 -19.64 -31.97
N GLU A 185 -5.42 -20.46 -31.10
CA GLU A 185 -4.64 -21.62 -31.51
C GLU A 185 -5.12 -22.90 -30.78
N THR A 186 -6.34 -23.33 -31.11
CA THR A 186 -6.84 -24.69 -30.88
C THR A 186 -7.31 -25.31 -32.19
#